data_08b290aafb547eb244ef04f6670932b4
#
_entry.id   08b290aafb547eb244ef04f6670932b4
#
_cell.length_a   1.000
_cell.length_b   1.000
_cell.length_c   1.000
_cell.angle_alpha   90.00
_cell.angle_beta   90.00
_cell.angle_gamma   90.00
#
_symmetry.space_group_name_H-M   'P 1'
#
loop_
_entity.id
_entity.type
_entity.pdbx_description
1 polymer ?
#
loop_
_entity_poly.entity_id
_entity_poly.type
_entity_poly.pdbx_seq_one_letter_code
_entity_poly.pdbx_strand_id
1 'polypeptide(L)'
;LATEGTNSGDALSLLYRGFLDLASIDGICLSTTVPQLTRSYAEFAGRYTSARLLEVGPGIRTGIRIRYDDPREVGPDRIANAVAAAHRYGPPCIVVDFGTSTNFDVVGADASYIGGVLAPGIEVSMDALFARAARLRKVDYIEPETVIGKNTVASLQSGVVYGFAGQVDGIVLRIREELGMQARTIATGGLAELVAPHSRTIAGVDPFLTLEGLRLIWERNS
;
A
#
# COMPACT_ATOMS: atom_id res chain seq x y z
N LEU A 1 -4.83 7.58 11.15
CA LEU A 1 -3.84 8.23 12.02
C LEU A 1 -2.63 8.61 11.20
N ALA A 2 -2.09 9.81 11.39
CA ALA A 2 -0.85 10.21 10.72
C ALA A 2 0.32 9.37 11.29
N THR A 3 1.16 8.83 10.41
CA THR A 3 2.37 8.12 10.81
C THR A 3 3.49 9.14 10.94
N GLU A 4 3.76 9.58 12.17
CA GLU A 4 4.89 10.44 12.46
C GLU A 4 6.06 9.57 12.95
N GLY A 5 7.17 9.60 12.22
CA GLY A 5 8.36 8.77 12.52
C GLY A 5 9.05 9.09 13.88
N THR A 6 8.54 10.05 14.62
CA THR A 6 9.06 10.50 15.93
C THR A 6 8.22 10.09 17.13
N ASN A 7 7.12 9.36 16.93
CA ASN A 7 6.25 8.94 18.03
C ASN A 7 7.01 7.98 18.97
N SER A 8 7.14 8.34 20.25
CA SER A 8 7.61 7.43 21.31
C SER A 8 6.51 6.43 21.69
N GLY A 9 6.86 5.36 22.41
CA GLY A 9 5.88 4.43 22.98
C GLY A 9 4.84 5.13 23.87
N ASP A 10 5.25 6.17 24.61
CA ASP A 10 4.33 6.98 25.43
C ASP A 10 3.35 7.78 24.56
N ALA A 11 3.80 8.39 23.47
CA ALA A 11 2.96 9.12 22.53
C ALA A 11 1.94 8.18 21.85
N LEU A 12 2.37 6.98 21.44
CA LEU A 12 1.49 5.95 20.90
C LEU A 12 0.42 5.54 21.91
N SER A 13 0.78 5.41 23.21
CA SER A 13 -0.19 5.04 24.24
C SER A 13 -1.27 6.09 24.42
N LEU A 14 -0.92 7.36 24.43
CA LEU A 14 -1.87 8.47 24.52
C LEU A 14 -2.80 8.52 23.31
N LEU A 15 -2.23 8.29 22.12
CA LEU A 15 -2.99 8.28 20.87
C LEU A 15 -4.01 7.13 20.86
N TYR A 16 -3.57 5.90 21.15
CA TYR A 16 -4.43 4.72 21.05
C TYR A 16 -5.49 4.63 22.15
N ARG A 17 -5.23 5.14 23.37
CA ARG A 17 -6.23 5.21 24.44
C ARG A 17 -7.50 5.99 24.08
N GLY A 18 -7.39 6.92 23.11
CA GLY A 18 -8.55 7.64 22.59
C GLY A 18 -9.49 6.77 21.74
N PHE A 19 -9.06 5.59 21.30
CA PHE A 19 -9.80 4.74 20.36
C PHE A 19 -9.95 3.29 20.83
N LEU A 20 -9.04 2.81 21.70
CA LEU A 20 -8.95 1.40 22.09
C LEU A 20 -8.78 1.26 23.61
N ASP A 21 -9.35 0.22 24.16
CA ASP A 21 -8.96 -0.27 25.47
C ASP A 21 -7.64 -1.07 25.34
N LEU A 22 -6.55 -0.48 25.83
CA LEU A 22 -5.22 -1.08 25.71
C LEU A 22 -5.08 -2.41 26.45
N ALA A 23 -5.91 -2.64 27.50
CA ALA A 23 -5.91 -3.89 28.23
C ALA A 23 -6.55 -5.06 27.48
N SER A 24 -7.37 -4.74 26.47
CA SER A 24 -8.04 -5.73 25.62
C SER A 24 -7.23 -6.14 24.38
N ILE A 25 -6.01 -5.57 24.20
CA ILE A 25 -5.18 -5.88 23.04
C ILE A 25 -4.36 -7.14 23.32
N ASP A 26 -4.65 -8.22 22.59
CA ASP A 26 -3.93 -9.49 22.69
C ASP A 26 -2.70 -9.56 21.79
N GLY A 27 -2.71 -8.81 20.69
CA GLY A 27 -1.63 -8.84 19.71
C GLY A 27 -1.52 -7.60 18.85
N ILE A 28 -0.31 -7.34 18.41
CA ILE A 28 0.04 -6.25 17.49
C ILE A 28 0.82 -6.86 16.32
N CYS A 29 0.30 -6.72 15.10
CA CYS A 29 1.04 -7.06 13.88
C CYS A 29 1.52 -5.78 13.20
N LEU A 30 2.83 -5.64 13.04
CA LEU A 30 3.47 -4.43 12.55
C LEU A 30 4.10 -4.65 11.18
N SER A 31 3.78 -3.75 10.24
CA SER A 31 4.46 -3.59 8.97
C SER A 31 5.11 -2.20 8.94
N THR A 32 6.41 -2.14 8.91
CA THR A 32 7.16 -0.88 8.78
C THR A 32 8.55 -1.13 8.21
N THR A 33 9.04 -0.16 7.46
CA THR A 33 10.44 -0.09 7.01
C THR A 33 11.26 0.93 7.80
N VAL A 34 10.65 1.56 8.84
CA VAL A 34 11.28 2.61 9.66
C VAL A 34 11.71 2.01 11.00
N PRO A 35 13.03 1.80 11.25
CA PRO A 35 13.52 1.14 12.47
C PRO A 35 13.11 1.84 13.77
N GLN A 36 12.92 3.16 13.74
CA GLN A 36 12.49 3.91 14.90
C GLN A 36 11.04 3.57 15.29
N LEU A 37 10.16 3.38 14.32
CA LEU A 37 8.77 2.95 14.58
C LEU A 37 8.73 1.56 15.19
N THR A 38 9.55 0.62 14.72
CA THR A 38 9.66 -0.71 15.35
C THR A 38 9.98 -0.59 16.83
N ARG A 39 10.96 0.24 17.20
CA ARG A 39 11.32 0.46 18.61
C ARG A 39 10.17 1.08 19.40
N SER A 40 9.51 2.09 18.85
CA SER A 40 8.40 2.78 19.51
C SER A 40 7.21 1.84 19.74
N TYR A 41 6.88 0.97 18.78
CA TYR A 41 5.84 -0.04 18.95
C TYR A 41 6.24 -1.15 19.91
N ALA A 42 7.51 -1.55 19.96
CA ALA A 42 8.01 -2.50 20.96
C ALA A 42 7.93 -1.92 22.39
N GLU A 43 8.29 -0.65 22.56
CA GLU A 43 8.14 0.07 23.82
C GLU A 43 6.67 0.21 24.23
N PHE A 44 5.80 0.58 23.29
CA PHE A 44 4.36 0.68 23.50
C PHE A 44 3.77 -0.67 23.92
N ALA A 45 4.06 -1.74 23.19
CA ALA A 45 3.57 -3.07 23.51
C ALA A 45 4.02 -3.53 24.90
N GLY A 46 5.31 -3.36 25.24
CA GLY A 46 5.86 -3.84 26.52
C GLY A 46 5.49 -3.02 27.74
N ARG A 47 5.14 -1.72 27.59
CA ARG A 47 4.82 -0.84 28.72
C ARG A 47 3.32 -0.66 28.95
N TYR A 48 2.52 -0.69 27.91
CA TYR A 48 1.13 -0.23 27.96
C TYR A 48 0.11 -1.30 27.60
N THR A 49 0.57 -2.45 27.13
CA THR A 49 -0.28 -3.59 26.80
C THR A 49 0.34 -4.88 27.32
N SER A 50 -0.43 -5.97 27.31
CA SER A 50 0.09 -7.34 27.44
C SER A 50 0.26 -8.02 26.08
N ALA A 51 0.12 -7.26 25.01
CA ALA A 51 0.08 -7.77 23.65
C ALA A 51 1.44 -8.30 23.17
N ARG A 52 1.40 -9.44 22.50
CA ARG A 52 2.54 -9.90 21.72
C ARG A 52 2.72 -9.01 20.50
N LEU A 53 3.94 -8.55 20.24
CA LEU A 53 4.29 -7.83 19.01
C LEU A 53 4.85 -8.82 17.98
N LEU A 54 4.28 -8.82 16.78
CA LEU A 54 4.78 -9.50 15.61
C LEU A 54 5.15 -8.47 14.55
N GLU A 55 6.44 -8.36 14.23
CA GLU A 55 6.92 -7.54 13.11
C GLU A 55 7.03 -8.40 11.86
N VAL A 56 6.39 -7.97 10.76
CA VAL A 56 6.48 -8.69 9.48
C VAL A 56 7.84 -8.44 8.85
N GLY A 57 8.60 -9.52 8.68
CA GLY A 57 9.97 -9.47 8.17
C GLY A 57 10.58 -10.86 8.01
N PRO A 58 11.92 -10.96 7.87
CA PRO A 58 12.60 -12.22 7.72
C PRO A 58 12.31 -13.21 8.87
N GLY A 59 12.02 -14.45 8.52
CA GLY A 59 11.73 -15.53 9.50
C GLY A 59 10.25 -15.65 9.88
N ILE A 60 9.38 -14.72 9.48
CA ILE A 60 7.94 -14.81 9.73
C ILE A 60 7.25 -15.68 8.68
N ARG A 61 6.31 -16.51 9.11
CA ARG A 61 5.48 -17.33 8.21
C ARG A 61 4.43 -16.46 7.53
N THR A 62 4.72 -15.99 6.32
CA THR A 62 3.79 -15.14 5.56
C THR A 62 2.65 -15.92 4.91
N GLY A 63 2.86 -17.22 4.65
CA GLY A 63 1.90 -18.06 3.92
C GLY A 63 1.97 -17.89 2.41
N ILE A 64 2.88 -17.06 1.91
CA ILE A 64 3.18 -16.91 0.49
C ILE A 64 4.68 -17.14 0.27
N ARG A 65 5.02 -17.84 -0.82
CA ARG A 65 6.42 -18.01 -1.22
C ARG A 65 6.89 -16.74 -1.93
N ILE A 66 8.02 -16.18 -1.51
CA ILE A 66 8.60 -15.00 -2.14
C ILE A 66 9.68 -15.44 -3.12
N ARG A 67 9.45 -15.21 -4.42
CA ARG A 67 10.35 -15.51 -5.53
C ARG A 67 10.96 -14.21 -6.05
N TYR A 68 11.74 -13.59 -5.20
CA TYR A 68 12.48 -12.36 -5.48
C TYR A 68 13.98 -12.68 -5.36
N ASP A 69 14.83 -11.98 -6.08
CA ASP A 69 16.29 -12.24 -6.06
C ASP A 69 16.85 -12.14 -4.64
N ASP A 70 16.51 -11.06 -3.94
CA ASP A 70 16.70 -10.95 -2.49
C ASP A 70 15.34 -10.70 -1.81
N PRO A 71 14.74 -11.73 -1.19
CA PRO A 71 13.45 -11.58 -0.49
C PRO A 71 13.43 -10.52 0.61
N ARG A 72 14.59 -10.10 1.12
CA ARG A 72 14.70 -9.06 2.16
C ARG A 72 14.46 -7.65 1.63
N GLU A 73 14.53 -7.46 0.32
CA GLU A 73 14.24 -6.17 -0.34
C GLU A 73 12.74 -5.92 -0.52
N VAL A 74 11.90 -6.96 -0.35
CA VAL A 74 10.45 -6.81 -0.46
C VAL A 74 9.90 -6.20 0.82
N GLY A 75 9.31 -5.01 0.69
CA GLY A 75 8.66 -4.33 1.82
C GLY A 75 7.58 -5.19 2.48
N PRO A 76 7.45 -5.15 3.81
CA PRO A 76 6.49 -5.96 4.54
C PRO A 76 5.03 -5.63 4.19
N ASP A 77 4.72 -4.41 3.78
CA ASP A 77 3.44 -3.96 3.24
C ASP A 77 3.10 -4.67 1.92
N ARG A 78 4.07 -4.78 1.02
CA ARG A 78 3.92 -5.48 -0.26
C ARG A 78 3.66 -6.97 -0.06
N ILE A 79 4.34 -7.57 0.91
CA ILE A 79 4.10 -8.98 1.29
C ILE A 79 2.68 -9.12 1.86
N ALA A 80 2.25 -8.25 2.75
CA ALA A 80 0.90 -8.27 3.31
C ALA A 80 -0.17 -8.12 2.22
N ASN A 81 0.00 -7.17 1.30
CA ASN A 81 -0.88 -6.97 0.15
C ASN A 81 -0.98 -8.24 -0.70
N ALA A 82 0.15 -8.87 -1.02
CA ALA A 82 0.17 -10.09 -1.82
C ALA A 82 -0.51 -11.28 -1.11
N VAL A 83 -0.31 -11.43 0.20
CA VAL A 83 -0.97 -12.46 1.02
C VAL A 83 -2.48 -12.28 0.99
N ALA A 84 -2.97 -11.07 1.23
CA ALA A 84 -4.40 -10.77 1.22
C ALA A 84 -5.02 -10.97 -0.16
N ALA A 85 -4.36 -10.48 -1.21
CA ALA A 85 -4.85 -10.59 -2.57
C ALA A 85 -4.93 -12.06 -3.03
N ALA A 86 -3.89 -12.85 -2.77
CA ALA A 86 -3.91 -14.28 -3.08
C ALA A 86 -5.02 -15.03 -2.34
N HIS A 87 -5.25 -14.70 -1.07
CA HIS A 87 -6.28 -15.33 -0.25
C HIS A 87 -7.70 -14.95 -0.70
N ARG A 88 -7.94 -13.66 -0.95
CA ARG A 88 -9.29 -13.11 -1.16
C ARG A 88 -9.75 -13.19 -2.60
N TYR A 89 -8.84 -12.98 -3.54
CA TYR A 89 -9.17 -12.87 -4.97
C TYR A 89 -8.65 -14.03 -5.81
N GLY A 90 -7.78 -14.85 -5.24
CA GLY A 90 -7.14 -15.98 -5.91
C GLY A 90 -6.01 -15.57 -6.86
N PRO A 91 -5.00 -16.44 -7.03
CA PRO A 91 -3.93 -16.26 -8.00
C PRO A 91 -4.37 -16.67 -9.43
N PRO A 92 -3.79 -16.08 -10.51
CA PRO A 92 -2.85 -14.98 -10.44
C PRO A 92 -3.56 -13.65 -10.20
N CYS A 93 -2.92 -12.76 -9.43
CA CYS A 93 -3.46 -11.42 -9.19
C CYS A 93 -2.35 -10.36 -9.16
N ILE A 94 -2.76 -9.11 -9.39
CA ILE A 94 -1.91 -7.92 -9.33
C ILE A 94 -2.52 -6.99 -8.30
N VAL A 95 -1.72 -6.50 -7.36
CA VAL A 95 -2.12 -5.42 -6.46
C VAL A 95 -1.50 -4.13 -6.95
N VAL A 96 -2.32 -3.09 -7.08
CA VAL A 96 -1.86 -1.72 -7.34
C VAL A 96 -2.09 -0.91 -6.06
N ASP A 97 -1.00 -0.55 -5.39
CA ASP A 97 -1.05 0.24 -4.16
C ASP A 97 -0.67 1.70 -4.45
N PHE A 98 -1.63 2.60 -4.22
CA PHE A 98 -1.46 4.05 -4.38
C PHE A 98 -1.00 4.68 -3.05
N GLY A 99 0.26 4.44 -2.69
CA GLY A 99 0.95 4.98 -1.52
C GLY A 99 1.98 6.05 -1.86
N THR A 100 3.07 6.12 -1.08
CA THR A 100 4.25 6.96 -1.36
C THR A 100 4.85 6.66 -2.73
N SER A 101 4.84 5.40 -3.13
CA SER A 101 5.04 4.92 -4.49
C SER A 101 3.74 4.32 -5.02
N THR A 102 3.58 4.25 -6.34
CA THR A 102 2.58 3.40 -6.97
C THR A 102 3.21 2.04 -7.21
N ASN A 103 2.85 1.07 -6.37
CA ASN A 103 3.40 -0.28 -6.40
C ASN A 103 2.50 -1.20 -7.21
N PHE A 104 3.12 -2.13 -7.94
CA PHE A 104 2.45 -3.22 -8.62
C PHE A 104 3.03 -4.51 -8.10
N ASP A 105 2.31 -5.20 -7.25
CA ASP A 105 2.73 -6.46 -6.64
C ASP A 105 2.07 -7.62 -7.37
N VAL A 106 2.89 -8.56 -7.87
CA VAL A 106 2.42 -9.64 -8.72
C VAL A 106 2.47 -10.97 -7.98
N VAL A 107 1.32 -11.62 -7.90
CA VAL A 107 1.17 -13.00 -7.43
C VAL A 107 0.98 -13.90 -8.63
N GLY A 108 1.89 -14.86 -8.80
CA GLY A 108 1.84 -15.83 -9.90
C GLY A 108 0.77 -16.89 -9.71
N ALA A 109 0.52 -17.70 -10.75
CA ALA A 109 -0.48 -18.77 -10.74
C ALA A 109 -0.24 -19.84 -9.66
N ASP A 110 1.00 -20.02 -9.21
CA ASP A 110 1.40 -20.92 -8.12
C ASP A 110 1.22 -20.29 -6.72
N ALA A 111 0.50 -19.18 -6.63
CA ALA A 111 0.30 -18.40 -5.42
C ALA A 111 1.62 -17.89 -4.79
N SER A 112 2.69 -17.71 -5.56
CA SER A 112 3.94 -17.09 -5.09
C SER A 112 3.95 -15.60 -5.43
N TYR A 113 4.59 -14.79 -4.57
CA TYR A 113 4.98 -13.42 -4.91
C TYR A 113 6.17 -13.50 -5.87
N ILE A 114 6.00 -13.03 -7.09
CA ILE A 114 7.01 -13.16 -8.15
C ILE A 114 7.70 -11.86 -8.50
N GLY A 115 7.37 -10.77 -7.84
CA GLY A 115 7.97 -9.47 -8.09
C GLY A 115 6.94 -8.39 -8.36
N GLY A 116 7.35 -7.34 -9.03
CA GLY A 116 6.45 -6.24 -9.33
C GLY A 116 7.13 -5.02 -9.94
N VAL A 117 6.41 -3.91 -9.97
CA VAL A 117 6.90 -2.63 -10.49
C VAL A 117 6.75 -1.56 -9.40
N LEU A 118 7.72 -0.67 -9.31
CA LEU A 118 7.69 0.52 -8.46
C LEU A 118 7.72 1.75 -9.35
N ALA A 119 6.70 2.59 -9.23
CA ALA A 119 6.64 3.89 -9.88
C ALA A 119 6.49 4.99 -8.82
N PRO A 120 6.86 6.23 -9.11
CA PRO A 120 6.61 7.35 -8.20
C PRO A 120 5.11 7.45 -7.86
N GLY A 121 4.78 7.68 -6.59
CA GLY A 121 3.41 7.90 -6.17
C GLY A 121 2.86 9.26 -6.63
N ILE A 122 1.55 9.40 -6.55
CA ILE A 122 0.84 10.62 -6.99
C ILE A 122 1.33 11.85 -6.23
N GLU A 123 1.30 11.79 -4.89
CA GLU A 123 1.70 12.93 -4.05
C GLU A 123 3.16 13.31 -4.26
N VAL A 124 4.06 12.32 -4.29
CA VAL A 124 5.50 12.56 -4.54
C VAL A 124 5.74 13.19 -5.91
N SER A 125 5.04 12.72 -6.95
CA SER A 125 5.14 13.28 -8.31
C SER A 125 4.66 14.73 -8.36
N MET A 126 3.55 15.00 -7.71
CA MET A 126 2.97 16.35 -7.68
C MET A 126 3.79 17.30 -6.82
N ASP A 127 4.30 16.88 -5.67
CA ASP A 127 5.19 17.69 -4.84
C ASP A 127 6.49 18.02 -5.59
N ALA A 128 7.06 17.08 -6.34
CA ALA A 128 8.22 17.34 -7.19
C ALA A 128 7.91 18.34 -8.32
N LEU A 129 6.72 18.27 -8.92
CA LEU A 129 6.26 19.22 -9.93
C LEU A 129 6.11 20.62 -9.33
N PHE A 130 5.44 20.75 -8.17
CA PHE A 130 5.24 22.04 -7.49
C PHE A 130 6.56 22.66 -7.03
N ALA A 131 7.50 21.85 -6.56
CA ALA A 131 8.82 22.34 -6.14
C ALA A 131 9.64 22.93 -7.30
N ARG A 132 9.43 22.47 -8.53
CA ARG A 132 10.18 22.90 -9.72
C ARG A 132 9.46 23.91 -10.60
N ALA A 133 8.14 24.01 -10.51
CA ALA A 133 7.34 24.90 -11.35
C ALA A 133 6.87 26.12 -10.56
N ALA A 134 7.59 27.23 -10.67
CA ALA A 134 7.42 28.45 -9.84
C ALA A 134 5.99 29.04 -9.84
N ARG A 135 5.15 28.71 -10.81
CA ARG A 135 3.76 29.23 -10.94
C ARG A 135 2.68 28.23 -10.57
N LEU A 136 3.04 26.96 -10.34
CA LEU A 136 2.06 25.94 -9.95
C LEU A 136 1.89 25.92 -8.42
N ARG A 137 0.65 25.72 -7.99
CA ARG A 137 0.29 25.60 -6.56
C ARG A 137 -0.35 24.25 -6.33
N LYS A 138 -0.26 23.77 -5.09
CA LYS A 138 -0.96 22.54 -4.66
C LYS A 138 -2.44 22.66 -4.97
N VAL A 139 -3.00 21.57 -5.47
CA VAL A 139 -4.41 21.44 -5.81
C VAL A 139 -4.98 20.22 -5.10
N ASP A 140 -6.28 20.23 -4.83
CA ASP A 140 -6.97 19.07 -4.30
C ASP A 140 -7.05 17.99 -5.39
N TYR A 141 -6.83 16.75 -5.00
CA TYR A 141 -6.92 15.60 -5.89
C TYR A 141 -8.39 15.16 -5.98
N ILE A 142 -9.06 15.71 -6.96
CA ILE A 142 -10.46 15.40 -7.27
C ILE A 142 -10.60 15.14 -8.78
N GLU A 143 -11.64 14.42 -9.15
CA GLU A 143 -11.96 14.19 -10.55
C GLU A 143 -12.36 15.52 -11.23
N PRO A 144 -11.74 15.86 -12.37
CA PRO A 144 -12.12 17.03 -13.14
C PRO A 144 -13.42 16.80 -13.93
N GLU A 145 -14.20 17.83 -14.17
CA GLU A 145 -15.43 17.75 -14.98
C GLU A 145 -15.18 17.29 -16.43
N THR A 146 -14.02 17.64 -16.97
CA THR A 146 -13.61 17.28 -18.34
C THR A 146 -12.13 16.93 -18.41
N VAL A 147 -11.77 16.05 -19.35
CA VAL A 147 -10.37 15.66 -19.58
C VAL A 147 -9.52 16.87 -20.04
N ILE A 148 -10.09 17.73 -20.87
CA ILE A 148 -9.42 18.96 -21.35
C ILE A 148 -9.69 20.06 -20.32
N GLY A 149 -8.72 20.28 -19.41
CA GLY A 149 -8.78 21.38 -18.44
C GLY A 149 -8.66 22.75 -19.12
N LYS A 150 -9.52 23.68 -18.75
CA LYS A 150 -9.52 25.06 -19.28
C LYS A 150 -8.82 26.06 -18.33
N ASN A 151 -8.25 25.58 -17.25
CA ASN A 151 -7.40 26.33 -16.32
C ASN A 151 -6.36 25.40 -15.71
N THR A 152 -5.35 25.97 -15.05
CA THR A 152 -4.24 25.20 -14.48
C THR A 152 -4.69 24.14 -13.48
N VAL A 153 -5.65 24.45 -12.62
CA VAL A 153 -6.17 23.52 -11.61
C VAL A 153 -6.80 22.30 -12.29
N ALA A 154 -7.77 22.53 -13.18
CA ALA A 154 -8.44 21.44 -13.90
C ALA A 154 -7.46 20.63 -14.76
N SER A 155 -6.44 21.26 -15.35
CA SER A 155 -5.41 20.57 -16.13
C SER A 155 -4.53 19.68 -15.26
N LEU A 156 -4.18 20.14 -14.04
CA LEU A 156 -3.41 19.33 -13.07
C LEU A 156 -4.25 18.15 -12.54
N GLN A 157 -5.51 18.39 -12.20
CA GLN A 157 -6.44 17.35 -11.75
C GLN A 157 -6.64 16.27 -12.83
N SER A 158 -6.82 16.69 -14.07
CA SER A 158 -6.91 15.79 -15.24
C SER A 158 -5.64 14.96 -15.41
N GLY A 159 -4.47 15.59 -15.31
CA GLY A 159 -3.18 14.92 -15.38
C GLY A 159 -2.98 13.90 -14.27
N VAL A 160 -3.43 14.20 -13.05
CA VAL A 160 -3.39 13.26 -11.93
C VAL A 160 -4.30 12.06 -12.19
N VAL A 161 -5.59 12.30 -12.39
CA VAL A 161 -6.58 11.22 -12.47
C VAL A 161 -6.32 10.33 -13.70
N TYR A 162 -6.33 10.91 -14.88
CA TYR A 162 -6.22 10.14 -16.12
C TYR A 162 -4.78 9.72 -16.46
N GLY A 163 -3.79 10.50 -16.01
CA GLY A 163 -2.38 10.16 -16.16
C GLY A 163 -2.00 8.91 -15.35
N PHE A 164 -2.40 8.86 -14.08
CA PHE A 164 -2.13 7.68 -13.24
C PHE A 164 -3.00 6.48 -13.62
N ALA A 165 -4.26 6.67 -14.04
CA ALA A 165 -5.07 5.59 -14.60
C ALA A 165 -4.42 4.99 -15.85
N GLY A 166 -3.92 5.83 -16.77
CA GLY A 166 -3.19 5.38 -17.96
C GLY A 166 -1.87 4.70 -17.65
N GLN A 167 -1.13 5.17 -16.63
CA GLN A 167 0.09 4.51 -16.15
C GLN A 167 -0.22 3.10 -15.65
N VAL A 168 -1.27 2.95 -14.83
CA VAL A 168 -1.70 1.65 -14.30
C VAL A 168 -2.07 0.73 -15.45
N ASP A 169 -2.92 1.17 -16.36
CA ASP A 169 -3.35 0.34 -17.50
C ASP A 169 -2.16 -0.11 -18.33
N GLY A 170 -1.23 0.80 -18.63
CA GLY A 170 -0.05 0.50 -19.41
C GLY A 170 0.89 -0.51 -18.76
N ILE A 171 1.06 -0.45 -17.44
CA ILE A 171 1.92 -1.38 -16.69
C ILE A 171 1.21 -2.74 -16.51
N VAL A 172 -0.05 -2.74 -16.09
CA VAL A 172 -0.82 -3.98 -15.89
C VAL A 172 -0.93 -4.81 -17.18
N LEU A 173 -1.14 -4.16 -18.32
CA LEU A 173 -1.19 -4.86 -19.61
C LEU A 173 0.15 -5.54 -19.91
N ARG A 174 1.29 -4.89 -19.68
CA ARG A 174 2.62 -5.48 -19.86
C ARG A 174 2.88 -6.64 -18.90
N ILE A 175 2.45 -6.51 -17.64
CA ILE A 175 2.55 -7.60 -16.66
C ILE A 175 1.72 -8.82 -17.14
N ARG A 176 0.50 -8.62 -17.64
CA ARG A 176 -0.33 -9.70 -18.18
C ARG A 176 0.27 -10.35 -19.42
N GLU A 177 0.88 -9.56 -20.30
CA GLU A 177 1.62 -10.05 -21.48
C GLU A 177 2.79 -10.93 -21.04
N GLU A 178 3.60 -10.49 -20.06
CA GLU A 178 4.74 -11.25 -19.53
C GLU A 178 4.29 -12.54 -18.82
N LEU A 179 3.19 -12.48 -18.08
CA LEU A 179 2.60 -13.66 -17.44
C LEU A 179 2.01 -14.66 -18.46
N GLY A 180 1.71 -14.23 -19.68
CA GLY A 180 1.00 -15.01 -20.68
C GLY A 180 -0.43 -15.37 -20.29
N MET A 181 -1.03 -14.69 -19.31
CA MET A 181 -2.36 -14.95 -18.79
C MET A 181 -3.02 -13.72 -18.18
N GLN A 182 -4.35 -13.80 -18.04
CA GLN A 182 -5.10 -12.77 -17.32
C GLN A 182 -4.86 -12.90 -15.82
N ALA A 183 -4.56 -11.77 -15.19
CA ALA A 183 -4.45 -11.63 -13.73
C ALA A 183 -5.45 -10.60 -13.23
N ARG A 184 -6.18 -10.92 -12.16
CA ARG A 184 -7.11 -9.98 -11.56
C ARG A 184 -6.33 -8.84 -10.90
N THR A 185 -6.71 -7.60 -11.19
CA THR A 185 -6.04 -6.41 -10.65
C THR A 185 -6.91 -5.76 -9.59
N ILE A 186 -6.36 -5.59 -8.39
CA ILE A 186 -7.02 -4.96 -7.23
C ILE A 186 -6.22 -3.74 -6.83
N ALA A 187 -6.91 -2.63 -6.62
CA ALA A 187 -6.30 -1.39 -6.12
C ALA A 187 -6.45 -1.28 -4.59
N THR A 188 -5.46 -0.68 -3.95
CA THR A 188 -5.45 -0.28 -2.53
C THR A 188 -4.68 1.02 -2.37
N GLY A 189 -4.62 1.56 -1.16
CA GLY A 189 -3.93 2.82 -0.86
C GLY A 189 -4.85 4.03 -0.88
N GLY A 190 -4.35 5.16 -0.36
CA GLY A 190 -5.16 6.34 -0.05
C GLY A 190 -5.83 7.03 -1.25
N LEU A 191 -5.26 6.88 -2.45
CA LEU A 191 -5.80 7.49 -3.68
C LEU A 191 -6.40 6.46 -4.66
N ALA A 192 -6.58 5.21 -4.21
CA ALA A 192 -7.14 4.16 -5.05
C ALA A 192 -8.56 4.48 -5.52
N GLU A 193 -9.44 4.99 -4.65
CA GLU A 193 -10.82 5.33 -4.99
C GLU A 193 -10.93 6.45 -6.02
N LEU A 194 -9.94 7.35 -6.08
CA LEU A 194 -9.89 8.43 -7.05
C LEU A 194 -9.49 7.93 -8.45
N VAL A 195 -8.53 7.02 -8.53
CA VAL A 195 -7.91 6.62 -9.81
C VAL A 195 -8.59 5.39 -10.42
N ALA A 196 -8.96 4.41 -9.59
CA ALA A 196 -9.47 3.12 -10.06
C ALA A 196 -10.71 3.21 -10.97
N PRO A 197 -11.69 4.13 -10.76
CA PRO A 197 -12.84 4.25 -11.67
C PRO A 197 -12.45 4.60 -13.11
N HIS A 198 -11.27 5.18 -13.32
CA HIS A 198 -10.77 5.64 -14.63
C HIS A 198 -9.79 4.66 -15.28
N SER A 199 -9.41 3.59 -14.57
CA SER A 199 -8.60 2.49 -15.10
C SER A 199 -9.47 1.45 -15.77
N ARG A 200 -8.98 0.91 -16.90
CA ARG A 200 -9.62 -0.18 -17.65
C ARG A 200 -9.21 -1.57 -17.14
N THR A 201 -8.19 -1.63 -16.31
CA THR A 201 -7.58 -2.89 -15.87
C THR A 201 -7.87 -3.22 -14.40
N ILE A 202 -8.18 -2.22 -13.56
CA ILE A 202 -8.54 -2.42 -12.15
C ILE A 202 -9.95 -3.02 -12.07
N ALA A 203 -10.06 -4.15 -11.39
CA ALA A 203 -11.34 -4.87 -11.19
C ALA A 203 -12.08 -4.44 -9.92
N GLY A 204 -11.41 -3.77 -9.00
CA GLY A 204 -12.00 -3.29 -7.74
C GLY A 204 -10.99 -2.65 -6.81
N VAL A 205 -11.50 -1.97 -5.79
CA VAL A 205 -10.71 -1.34 -4.72
C VAL A 205 -10.93 -2.08 -3.42
N ASP A 206 -9.86 -2.32 -2.69
CA ASP A 206 -9.89 -2.87 -1.33
C ASP A 206 -9.05 -1.99 -0.40
N PRO A 207 -9.66 -1.03 0.30
CA PRO A 207 -8.93 -0.06 1.12
C PRO A 207 -8.29 -0.69 2.36
N PHE A 208 -8.70 -1.90 2.75
CA PHE A 208 -8.19 -2.61 3.92
C PHE A 208 -7.28 -3.79 3.57
N LEU A 209 -6.85 -3.92 2.31
CA LEU A 209 -6.10 -5.07 1.83
C LEU A 209 -4.84 -5.34 2.67
N THR A 210 -4.04 -4.31 2.96
CA THR A 210 -2.83 -4.43 3.77
C THR A 210 -3.13 -4.93 5.18
N LEU A 211 -4.18 -4.38 5.82
CA LEU A 211 -4.59 -4.80 7.17
C LEU A 211 -5.07 -6.26 7.20
N GLU A 212 -5.80 -6.67 6.17
CA GLU A 212 -6.22 -8.07 6.01
C GLU A 212 -5.01 -8.99 5.85
N GLY A 213 -4.01 -8.59 5.08
CA GLY A 213 -2.76 -9.33 4.95
C GLY A 213 -2.02 -9.48 6.28
N LEU A 214 -1.94 -8.41 7.05
CA LEU A 214 -1.35 -8.44 8.39
C LEU A 214 -2.11 -9.37 9.33
N ARG A 215 -3.46 -9.35 9.29
CA ARG A 215 -4.29 -10.26 10.06
C ARG A 215 -4.01 -11.73 9.70
N LEU A 216 -3.96 -12.05 8.42
CA LEU A 216 -3.66 -13.40 7.94
C LEU A 216 -2.26 -13.88 8.33
N ILE A 217 -1.27 -12.98 8.29
CA ILE A 217 0.10 -13.27 8.73
C ILE A 217 0.12 -13.48 10.25
N TRP A 218 -0.58 -12.65 11.02
CA TRP A 218 -0.71 -12.81 12.46
C TRP A 218 -1.25 -14.21 12.82
N GLU A 219 -2.36 -14.61 12.25
CA GLU A 219 -3.00 -15.92 12.52
C GLU A 219 -2.10 -17.12 12.22
N ARG A 220 -1.18 -17.00 11.25
CA ARG A 220 -0.22 -18.06 10.91
C ARG A 220 0.95 -18.18 11.89
N ASN A 221 1.14 -17.17 12.75
CA ASN A 221 2.25 -17.08 13.69
C ASN A 221 1.79 -17.04 15.16
N SER A 222 0.49 -17.14 15.39
CA SER A 222 -0.14 -17.18 16.72
C SER A 222 -0.11 -18.58 17.30
#